data_84a2ec16a7892d8669b5a7160556094c
#
_entry.id   84a2ec16a7892d8669b5a7160556094c
#
_cell.length_a   1.000
_cell.length_b   1.000
_cell.length_c   1.000
_cell.angle_alpha   90.00
_cell.angle_beta   90.00
_cell.angle_gamma   90.00
#
_symmetry.space_group_name_H-M   'P 1'
#
loop_
_entity.id
_entity.type
_entity.pdbx_description
1 polymer ?
#
loop_
_entity_poly.entity_id
_entity_poly.type
_entity_poly.pdbx_seq_one_letter_code
_entity_poly.pdbx_strand_id
1 'polypeptide(L)'
;MTMTLLDIMRSASVIPVIAIDDPEHAVPLARALVAGGICVLEVTLRTAHGLGAIRAMAQVPGAIVGVGTLTQPEEFAAARDAGAVFGVSPGLTPALIDASRKSGLALLPGVMTPSEVMAAREAGLQF
;
A
#
# COMPACT_ATOMS: atom_id res chain seq x y z
N MET A 1 -12.94 11.90 -7.99
CA MET A 1 -13.44 11.23 -6.77
C MET A 1 -12.33 10.34 -6.23
N THR A 2 -12.00 10.48 -4.98
CA THR A 2 -10.94 9.67 -4.36
C THR A 2 -11.49 8.28 -4.07
N MET A 3 -10.77 7.24 -4.52
CA MET A 3 -11.11 5.84 -4.25
C MET A 3 -10.94 5.55 -2.75
N THR A 4 -11.97 4.97 -2.14
CA THR A 4 -11.89 4.57 -0.73
C THR A 4 -11.15 3.24 -0.59
N LEU A 5 -10.67 2.93 0.63
CA LEU A 5 -10.03 1.64 0.90
C LEU A 5 -10.98 0.46 0.60
N LEU A 6 -12.27 0.62 0.90
CA LEU A 6 -13.29 -0.39 0.56
C LEU A 6 -13.41 -0.60 -0.95
N ASP A 7 -13.36 0.46 -1.74
CA ASP A 7 -13.40 0.36 -3.21
C ASP A 7 -12.18 -0.39 -3.73
N ILE A 8 -11.00 -0.11 -3.17
CA ILE A 8 -9.76 -0.82 -3.50
C ILE A 8 -9.89 -2.30 -3.18
N MET A 9 -10.34 -2.66 -1.97
CA MET A 9 -10.53 -4.04 -1.55
C MET A 9 -11.56 -4.80 -2.40
N ARG A 10 -12.57 -4.12 -2.93
CA ARG A 10 -13.57 -4.70 -3.84
C ARG A 10 -13.10 -4.82 -5.28
N SER A 11 -12.08 -4.08 -5.66
CA SER A 11 -11.55 -4.05 -7.04
C SER A 11 -10.71 -5.27 -7.40
N ALA A 12 -10.27 -6.06 -6.42
CA ALA A 12 -9.39 -7.20 -6.66
C ALA A 12 -9.66 -8.34 -5.68
N SER A 13 -9.68 -9.57 -6.21
CA SER A 13 -9.75 -10.78 -5.38
C SER A 13 -8.39 -11.16 -4.81
N VAL A 14 -7.31 -10.67 -5.41
CA VAL A 14 -5.92 -10.92 -5.01
C VAL A 14 -5.15 -9.60 -5.10
N ILE A 15 -4.38 -9.31 -4.06
CA ILE A 15 -3.42 -8.20 -4.04
C ILE A 15 -2.03 -8.82 -3.94
N PRO A 16 -1.23 -8.83 -5.01
CA PRO A 16 0.13 -9.36 -4.98
C PRO A 16 1.02 -8.47 -4.13
N VAL A 17 1.86 -9.11 -3.33
CA VAL A 17 2.90 -8.46 -2.53
C VAL A 17 4.20 -8.51 -3.33
N ILE A 18 4.67 -7.35 -3.78
CA ILE A 18 5.72 -7.22 -4.77
C ILE A 18 6.98 -6.64 -4.15
N ALA A 19 8.13 -7.28 -4.38
CA ALA A 19 9.46 -6.74 -4.12
C ALA A 19 10.17 -6.52 -5.46
N ILE A 20 10.69 -5.32 -5.69
CA ILE A 20 11.40 -4.97 -6.92
C ILE A 20 12.89 -4.85 -6.62
N ASP A 21 13.66 -5.81 -7.12
CA ASP A 21 15.13 -5.82 -7.01
C ASP A 21 15.79 -5.07 -8.18
N ASP A 22 15.17 -5.09 -9.36
CA ASP A 22 15.61 -4.37 -10.55
C ASP A 22 14.53 -3.38 -10.98
N PRO A 23 14.83 -2.06 -10.97
CA PRO A 23 13.88 -1.02 -11.37
C PRO A 23 13.27 -1.22 -12.76
N GLU A 24 14.01 -1.82 -13.69
CA GLU A 24 13.53 -2.06 -15.06
C GLU A 24 12.36 -3.05 -15.10
N HIS A 25 12.21 -3.89 -14.11
CA HIS A 25 11.11 -4.84 -14.02
C HIS A 25 9.77 -4.23 -13.56
N ALA A 26 9.77 -3.06 -12.94
CA ALA A 26 8.59 -2.48 -12.31
C ALA A 26 7.44 -2.28 -13.31
N VAL A 27 7.64 -1.50 -14.36
CA VAL A 27 6.60 -1.19 -15.35
C VAL A 27 6.15 -2.42 -16.15
N PRO A 28 7.04 -3.29 -16.66
CA PRO A 28 6.62 -4.51 -17.34
C PRO A 28 5.78 -5.43 -16.46
N LEU A 29 6.16 -5.60 -15.19
CA LEU A 29 5.40 -6.40 -14.23
C LEU A 29 4.00 -5.82 -13.99
N ALA A 30 3.89 -4.52 -13.75
CA ALA A 30 2.59 -3.87 -13.55
C ALA A 30 1.68 -4.03 -14.78
N ARG A 31 2.21 -3.84 -15.99
CA ARG A 31 1.47 -4.04 -17.23
C ARG A 31 0.98 -5.48 -17.39
N ALA A 32 1.83 -6.45 -17.10
CA ALA A 32 1.46 -7.87 -17.18
C ALA A 32 0.35 -8.24 -16.19
N LEU A 33 0.45 -7.75 -14.93
CA LEU A 33 -0.55 -8.00 -13.89
C LEU A 33 -1.90 -7.37 -14.26
N VAL A 34 -1.90 -6.10 -14.68
CA VAL A 34 -3.12 -5.39 -15.11
C VAL A 34 -3.74 -6.08 -16.33
N ALA A 35 -2.96 -6.48 -17.31
CA ALA A 35 -3.45 -7.24 -18.48
C ALA A 35 -4.07 -8.58 -18.08
N GLY A 36 -3.56 -9.20 -17.00
CA GLY A 36 -4.10 -10.42 -16.41
C GLY A 36 -5.31 -10.22 -15.49
N GLY A 37 -5.78 -8.98 -15.33
CA GLY A 37 -6.93 -8.64 -14.46
C GLY A 37 -6.58 -8.37 -13.00
N ILE A 38 -5.30 -8.31 -12.64
CA ILE A 38 -4.82 -7.96 -11.29
C ILE A 38 -4.42 -6.48 -11.31
N CYS A 39 -5.33 -5.61 -10.88
CA CYS A 39 -5.11 -4.16 -10.93
C CYS A 39 -4.61 -3.55 -9.62
N VAL A 40 -4.83 -4.17 -8.47
CA VAL A 40 -4.35 -3.68 -7.16
C VAL A 40 -3.00 -4.31 -6.85
N LEU A 41 -1.97 -3.49 -6.66
CA LEU A 41 -0.58 -3.91 -6.54
C LEU A 41 0.01 -3.35 -5.25
N GLU A 42 0.47 -4.21 -4.34
CA GLU A 42 1.20 -3.81 -3.14
C GLU A 42 2.70 -3.89 -3.40
N VAL A 43 3.37 -2.76 -3.49
CA VAL A 43 4.82 -2.68 -3.68
C VAL A 43 5.49 -2.43 -2.34
N THR A 44 6.34 -3.35 -1.91
CA THR A 44 6.98 -3.30 -0.59
C THR A 44 8.20 -2.38 -0.56
N LEU A 45 8.47 -1.82 0.62
CA LEU A 45 9.71 -1.08 0.90
C LEU A 45 10.86 -1.98 1.37
N ARG A 46 10.82 -3.28 1.02
CA ARG A 46 11.85 -4.25 1.38
C ARG A 46 13.16 -4.05 0.63
N THR A 47 13.12 -3.35 -0.50
CA THR A 47 14.31 -3.02 -1.30
C THR A 47 14.48 -1.51 -1.41
N ALA A 48 15.69 -1.07 -1.73
CA ALA A 48 15.97 0.35 -1.97
C ALA A 48 15.21 0.92 -3.18
N HIS A 49 14.66 0.06 -4.04
CA HIS A 49 13.93 0.43 -5.24
C HIS A 49 12.41 0.62 -5.04
N GLY A 50 11.90 0.35 -3.83
CA GLY A 50 10.45 0.33 -3.56
C GLY A 50 9.74 1.63 -3.92
N LEU A 51 10.20 2.78 -3.45
CA LEU A 51 9.58 4.09 -3.76
C LEU A 51 9.67 4.44 -5.25
N GLY A 52 10.79 4.13 -5.90
CA GLY A 52 10.96 4.33 -7.35
C GLY A 52 10.02 3.43 -8.15
N ALA A 53 9.87 2.19 -7.72
CA ALA A 53 8.94 1.24 -8.33
C ALA A 53 7.48 1.70 -8.18
N ILE A 54 7.06 2.16 -7.00
CA ILE A 54 5.72 2.74 -6.78
C ILE A 54 5.47 3.87 -7.77
N ARG A 55 6.42 4.81 -7.90
CA ARG A 55 6.29 5.96 -8.81
C ARG A 55 6.14 5.53 -10.26
N ALA A 56 6.92 4.56 -10.70
CA ALA A 56 6.87 4.06 -12.07
C ALA A 56 5.59 3.26 -12.35
N MET A 57 5.21 2.37 -11.43
CA MET A 57 4.02 1.51 -11.59
C MET A 57 2.72 2.31 -11.49
N ALA A 58 2.67 3.39 -10.70
CA ALA A 58 1.52 4.28 -10.60
C ALA A 58 1.19 5.02 -11.92
N GLN A 59 2.12 5.07 -12.87
CA GLN A 59 1.90 5.64 -14.20
C GLN A 59 1.31 4.62 -15.19
N VAL A 60 1.21 3.35 -14.81
CA VAL A 60 0.64 2.30 -15.68
C VAL A 60 -0.88 2.41 -15.67
N PRO A 61 -1.53 2.61 -16.82
CA PRO A 61 -2.98 2.71 -16.89
C PRO A 61 -3.66 1.47 -16.30
N GLY A 62 -4.62 1.70 -15.40
CA GLY A 62 -5.36 0.63 -14.72
C GLY A 62 -4.69 0.07 -13.47
N ALA A 63 -3.45 0.44 -13.15
CA ALA A 63 -2.81 0.04 -11.92
C ALA A 63 -3.28 0.90 -10.73
N ILE A 64 -3.61 0.26 -9.63
CA ILE A 64 -3.92 0.84 -8.32
C ILE A 64 -2.79 0.43 -7.39
N VAL A 65 -1.84 1.33 -7.16
CA VAL A 65 -0.60 0.97 -6.46
C VAL A 65 -0.69 1.37 -5.00
N GLY A 66 -0.40 0.42 -4.12
CA GLY A 66 -0.20 0.65 -2.70
C GLY A 66 1.24 0.38 -2.29
N VAL A 67 1.58 0.82 -1.09
CA VAL A 67 2.87 0.56 -0.47
C VAL A 67 2.74 -0.51 0.61
N GLY A 68 3.64 -1.47 0.64
CA GLY A 68 3.74 -2.48 1.71
C GLY A 68 4.98 -2.30 2.58
N THR A 69 4.95 -2.99 3.72
CA THR A 69 6.08 -2.97 4.68
C THR A 69 6.32 -1.59 5.29
N LEU A 70 5.23 -0.84 5.53
CA LEU A 70 5.31 0.42 6.27
C LEU A 70 5.64 0.14 7.74
N THR A 71 6.81 0.59 8.19
CA THR A 71 7.30 0.38 9.55
C THR A 71 7.65 1.67 10.26
N GLN A 72 7.80 2.77 9.51
CA GLN A 72 8.19 4.08 10.02
C GLN A 72 7.19 5.16 9.57
N PRO A 73 6.88 6.14 10.43
CA PRO A 73 5.93 7.22 10.10
C PRO A 73 6.29 8.03 8.86
N GLU A 74 7.59 8.27 8.62
CA GLU A 74 8.07 9.09 7.49
C GLU A 74 7.83 8.44 6.12
N GLU A 75 7.69 7.12 6.09
CA GLU A 75 7.43 6.35 4.87
C GLU A 75 6.06 6.66 4.26
N PHE A 76 5.08 7.06 5.07
CA PHE A 76 3.72 7.35 4.61
C PHE A 76 3.67 8.52 3.62
N ALA A 77 4.27 9.64 3.98
CA ALA A 77 4.30 10.80 3.10
C ALA A 77 5.11 10.52 1.84
N ALA A 78 6.26 9.87 1.96
CA ALA A 78 7.12 9.51 0.84
C ALA A 78 6.40 8.57 -0.15
N ALA A 79 5.68 7.57 0.35
CA ALA A 79 4.93 6.63 -0.49
C ALA A 79 3.75 7.32 -1.18
N ARG A 80 2.98 8.15 -0.47
CA ARG A 80 1.91 8.94 -1.08
C ARG A 80 2.44 9.84 -2.19
N ASP A 81 3.54 10.55 -1.97
CA ASP A 81 4.15 11.45 -2.95
C ASP A 81 4.75 10.68 -4.13
N ALA A 82 5.08 9.41 -3.94
CA ALA A 82 5.43 8.49 -5.03
C ALA A 82 4.22 7.98 -5.84
N GLY A 83 3.00 8.15 -5.33
CA GLY A 83 1.77 7.76 -6.04
C GLY A 83 1.02 6.59 -5.41
N ALA A 84 1.42 6.12 -4.22
CA ALA A 84 0.65 5.12 -3.50
C ALA A 84 -0.71 5.68 -3.05
N VAL A 85 -1.77 4.88 -3.19
CA VAL A 85 -3.15 5.25 -2.80
C VAL A 85 -3.63 4.52 -1.56
N PHE A 86 -2.91 3.49 -1.11
CA PHE A 86 -3.11 2.80 0.17
C PHE A 86 -1.78 2.29 0.71
N GLY A 87 -1.74 2.00 2.00
CA GLY A 87 -0.57 1.44 2.66
C GLY A 87 -0.89 0.19 3.46
N VAL A 88 0.08 -0.70 3.56
CA VAL A 88 0.02 -1.94 4.34
C VAL A 88 1.19 -1.96 5.31
N SER A 89 0.92 -2.25 6.57
CA SER A 89 1.96 -2.39 7.60
C SER A 89 1.98 -3.80 8.19
N PRO A 90 3.15 -4.34 8.56
CA PRO A 90 3.25 -5.67 9.17
C PRO A 90 2.71 -5.70 10.61
N GLY A 91 2.60 -4.56 11.25
CA GLY A 91 2.08 -4.39 12.60
C GLY A 91 1.40 -3.04 12.76
N LEU A 92 0.83 -2.79 13.93
CA LEU A 92 0.11 -1.56 14.23
C LEU A 92 0.70 -0.85 15.45
N THR A 93 1.06 0.43 15.29
CA THR A 93 1.47 1.30 16.37
C THR A 93 0.70 2.62 16.34
N PRO A 94 0.56 3.34 17.46
CA PRO A 94 -0.04 4.67 17.46
C PRO A 94 0.64 5.64 16.48
N ALA A 95 1.96 5.55 16.33
CA ALA A 95 2.73 6.41 15.43
C ALA A 95 2.36 6.17 13.95
N LEU A 96 2.13 4.91 13.54
CA LEU A 96 1.70 4.59 12.18
C LEU A 96 0.26 5.05 11.93
N ILE A 97 -0.63 4.94 12.92
CA ILE A 97 -1.99 5.46 12.83
C ILE A 97 -1.97 6.97 12.60
N ASP A 98 -1.18 7.69 13.38
CA ASP A 98 -1.04 9.15 13.25
C ASP A 98 -0.43 9.54 11.90
N ALA A 99 0.56 8.80 11.42
CA ALA A 99 1.18 9.04 10.11
C ALA A 99 0.19 8.82 8.96
N SER A 100 -0.63 7.76 9.03
CA SER A 100 -1.71 7.52 8.07
C SER A 100 -2.68 8.71 8.01
N ARG A 101 -3.15 9.18 9.17
CA ARG A 101 -4.07 10.33 9.26
C ARG A 101 -3.45 11.60 8.71
N LYS A 102 -2.20 11.91 9.08
CA LYS A 102 -1.49 13.13 8.65
C LYS A 102 -1.18 13.12 7.16
N SER A 103 -0.79 11.98 6.63
CA SER A 103 -0.49 11.84 5.20
C SER A 103 -1.73 11.72 4.33
N GLY A 104 -2.86 11.28 4.88
CA GLY A 104 -4.06 10.94 4.12
C GLY A 104 -3.95 9.62 3.37
N LEU A 105 -2.90 8.82 3.62
CA LEU A 105 -2.73 7.50 3.04
C LEU A 105 -3.48 6.48 3.89
N ALA A 106 -4.52 5.87 3.34
CA ALA A 106 -5.31 4.86 4.03
C ALA A 106 -4.47 3.64 4.41
N LEU A 107 -4.60 3.16 5.65
CA LEU A 107 -3.79 2.06 6.20
C LEU A 107 -4.60 0.78 6.36
N LEU A 108 -4.06 -0.32 5.80
CA LEU A 108 -4.39 -1.70 6.14
C LEU A 108 -3.35 -2.22 7.14
N PRO A 109 -3.65 -2.28 8.44
CA PRO A 109 -2.67 -2.69 9.42
C PRO A 109 -2.59 -4.20 9.56
N GLY A 110 -1.39 -4.72 9.79
CA GLY A 110 -1.21 -6.06 10.33
C GLY A 110 -1.58 -6.10 11.80
N VAL A 111 -2.48 -7.01 12.20
CA VAL A 111 -2.87 -7.26 13.59
C VAL A 111 -2.97 -8.77 13.81
N MET A 112 -2.50 -9.27 14.96
CA MET A 112 -2.45 -10.70 15.24
C MET A 112 -3.05 -11.06 16.60
N THR A 113 -3.32 -10.10 17.46
CA THR A 113 -3.87 -10.33 18.79
C THR A 113 -5.22 -9.63 18.97
N PRO A 114 -6.09 -10.11 19.87
CA PRO A 114 -7.35 -9.43 20.19
C PRO A 114 -7.13 -7.97 20.61
N SER A 115 -6.08 -7.67 21.38
CA SER A 115 -5.77 -6.32 21.83
C SER A 115 -5.41 -5.39 20.67
N GLU A 116 -4.66 -5.88 19.67
CA GLU A 116 -4.35 -5.12 18.46
C GLU A 116 -5.59 -4.86 17.61
N VAL A 117 -6.49 -5.83 17.48
CA VAL A 117 -7.78 -5.66 16.80
C VAL A 117 -8.63 -4.60 17.49
N MET A 118 -8.68 -4.63 18.83
CA MET A 118 -9.40 -3.63 19.63
C MET A 118 -8.82 -2.23 19.41
N ALA A 119 -7.49 -2.10 19.47
CA ALA A 119 -6.79 -0.82 19.23
C ALA A 119 -7.05 -0.29 17.81
N ALA A 120 -7.03 -1.16 16.80
CA ALA A 120 -7.36 -0.78 15.43
C ALA A 120 -8.79 -0.23 15.30
N ARG A 121 -9.76 -0.91 15.93
CA ARG A 121 -11.16 -0.46 15.96
C ARG A 121 -11.34 0.87 16.67
N GLU A 122 -10.70 1.05 17.84
CA GLU A 122 -10.72 2.31 18.57
C GLU A 122 -10.13 3.46 17.75
N ALA A 123 -9.13 3.18 16.93
CA ALA A 123 -8.55 4.12 15.98
C ALA A 123 -9.43 4.39 14.75
N GLY A 124 -10.57 3.70 14.59
CA GLY A 124 -11.47 3.85 13.45
C GLY A 124 -11.05 3.10 12.20
N LEU A 125 -10.08 2.20 12.30
CA LEU A 125 -9.69 1.31 11.19
C LEU A 125 -10.75 0.21 11.04
N GLN A 126 -11.19 -0.02 9.79
CA GLN A 126 -12.31 -0.93 9.49
C GLN A 126 -11.87 -2.21 8.78
N PHE A 127 -10.64 -2.20 8.25
CA PHE A 127 -10.07 -3.29 7.46
C PHE A 127 -8.68 -3.60 7.98
#